data_7aed81c14b3de3b0ed1531dd62ddc1b3
#
_entry.id   7aed81c14b3de3b0ed1531dd62ddc1b3
#
_cell.length_a   1.000
_cell.length_b   1.000
_cell.length_c   1.000
_cell.angle_alpha   90.00
_cell.angle_beta   90.00
_cell.angle_gamma   90.00
#
_symmetry.space_group_name_H-M   'P 1'
#
loop_
_entity.id
_entity.type
_entity.pdbx_description
1 polymer ?
#
loop_
_entity_poly.entity_id
_entity_poly.type
_entity_poly.pdbx_seq_one_letter_code
_entity_poly.pdbx_strand_id
1 'polypeptide(L)'
;MHMKTITLNKNCLNKLLQIAIPIILSNLISQIQMLIDRIFLGRLDPLNMSALSNVSTPMWTSMSFCFSISIGASILISQNVGADNKEKTFEYSGALLKWCSILPLALFGFWAVMAKPVFTVMGVSENIMPLCMEYTRYFLPIFLILGFESALPVIMQTSNFTKPLIFFGIIRSSLNILLDYALIFGNFGLPALGIKGAAIATVIAEYAGVFIPLPFFFNQKNLPTLPHFKQILKAPFISYFHTVKLGINTALEDFTWNFGNLMMMRLLNTISERAH
;
A
#
# COMPACT_ATOMS: atom_id res chain seq x y z
N MET A 1 -21.54 28.27 -21.48
CA MET A 1 -21.49 27.17 -20.52
C MET A 1 -21.35 27.79 -19.14
N HIS A 2 -22.50 27.99 -18.43
CA HIS A 2 -22.48 28.63 -17.09
C HIS A 2 -21.90 27.63 -16.08
N MET A 3 -20.70 27.92 -15.59
CA MET A 3 -20.20 27.27 -14.37
C MET A 3 -21.11 27.68 -13.21
N LYS A 4 -22.01 26.76 -12.77
CA LYS A 4 -22.72 26.94 -11.51
C LYS A 4 -21.66 26.98 -10.41
N THR A 5 -21.52 28.11 -9.77
CA THR A 5 -20.73 28.26 -8.54
C THR A 5 -21.30 27.26 -7.54
N ILE A 6 -20.54 26.19 -7.27
CA ILE A 6 -20.90 25.21 -6.23
C ILE A 6 -20.70 25.96 -4.90
N THR A 7 -21.78 26.54 -4.37
CA THR A 7 -21.80 27.01 -2.99
C THR A 7 -21.68 25.77 -2.11
N LEU A 8 -20.48 25.54 -1.57
CA LEU A 8 -20.24 24.47 -0.60
C LEU A 8 -21.17 24.72 0.60
N ASN A 9 -22.27 23.98 0.67
CA ASN A 9 -23.16 23.98 1.81
C ASN A 9 -22.36 23.49 3.02
N LYS A 10 -22.44 24.22 4.16
CA LYS A 10 -21.73 23.91 5.43
C LYS A 10 -21.87 22.44 5.82
N ASN A 11 -23.03 21.83 5.53
CA ASN A 11 -23.27 20.39 5.78
C ASN A 11 -22.45 19.48 4.85
N CYS A 12 -22.22 19.88 3.59
CA CYS A 12 -21.41 19.14 2.64
C CYS A 12 -19.94 19.20 3.05
N LEU A 13 -19.46 20.38 3.44
CA LEU A 13 -18.09 20.57 3.95
C LEU A 13 -17.83 19.73 5.19
N ASN A 14 -18.76 19.74 6.18
CA ASN A 14 -18.62 18.93 7.40
C ASN A 14 -18.56 17.44 7.09
N LYS A 15 -19.38 16.91 6.19
CA LYS A 15 -19.31 15.50 5.76
C LYS A 15 -17.99 15.18 5.09
N LEU A 16 -17.50 16.07 4.23
CA LEU A 16 -16.23 15.90 3.54
C LEU A 16 -15.06 15.86 4.54
N LEU A 17 -15.04 16.76 5.53
CA LEU A 17 -14.03 16.79 6.57
C LEU A 17 -14.09 15.54 7.48
N GLN A 18 -15.27 15.03 7.80
CA GLN A 18 -15.43 13.81 8.57
C GLN A 18 -14.82 12.57 7.90
N ILE A 19 -14.78 12.55 6.56
CA ILE A 19 -14.15 11.48 5.80
C ILE A 19 -12.67 11.76 5.59
N ALA A 20 -12.31 13.00 5.24
CA ALA A 20 -10.94 13.36 4.88
C ALA A 20 -9.98 13.35 6.06
N ILE A 21 -10.39 13.88 7.23
CA ILE A 21 -9.52 13.97 8.41
C ILE A 21 -8.99 12.60 8.84
N PRO A 22 -9.82 11.55 8.99
CA PRO A 22 -9.32 10.21 9.31
C PRO A 22 -8.30 9.67 8.31
N ILE A 23 -8.53 9.89 7.03
CA ILE A 23 -7.63 9.43 5.98
C ILE A 23 -6.29 10.17 6.04
N ILE A 24 -6.33 11.51 6.19
CA ILE A 24 -5.12 12.34 6.32
C ILE A 24 -4.31 11.91 7.55
N LEU A 25 -4.96 11.73 8.69
CA LEU A 25 -4.28 11.30 9.93
C LEU A 25 -3.66 9.91 9.78
N SER A 26 -4.37 8.96 9.16
CA SER A 26 -3.83 7.63 8.89
C SER A 26 -2.59 7.69 7.97
N ASN A 27 -2.63 8.52 6.94
CA ASN A 27 -1.50 8.72 6.04
C ASN A 27 -0.30 9.39 6.75
N LEU A 28 -0.55 10.38 7.62
CA LEU A 28 0.51 11.01 8.42
C LEU A 28 1.19 10.01 9.35
N ILE A 29 0.42 9.15 10.02
CA ILE A 29 0.95 8.08 10.88
C ILE A 29 1.87 7.16 10.07
N SER A 30 1.46 6.74 8.88
CA SER A 30 2.27 5.90 7.99
C SER A 30 3.54 6.59 7.51
N GLN A 31 3.50 7.91 7.24
CA GLN A 31 4.69 8.68 6.85
C GLN A 31 5.68 8.81 8.02
N ILE A 32 5.19 9.03 9.25
CA ILE A 32 6.02 9.08 10.45
C ILE A 32 6.68 7.71 10.68
N GLN A 33 5.94 6.61 10.55
CA GLN A 33 6.49 5.26 10.63
C GLN A 33 7.64 5.08 9.64
N MET A 34 7.41 5.37 8.34
CA MET A 34 8.44 5.22 7.30
C MET A 34 9.70 6.08 7.59
N LEU A 35 9.54 7.25 8.22
CA LEU A 35 10.67 8.06 8.64
C LEU A 35 11.45 7.41 9.77
N ILE A 36 10.76 6.83 10.75
CA ILE A 36 11.38 6.10 11.88
C ILE A 36 12.17 4.89 11.38
N ASP A 37 11.61 4.11 10.45
CA ASP A 37 12.28 2.94 9.85
C ASP A 37 13.62 3.36 9.20
N ARG A 38 13.62 4.47 8.46
CA ARG A 38 14.83 5.04 7.85
C ARG A 38 15.86 5.49 8.88
N ILE A 39 15.40 6.14 9.97
CA ILE A 39 16.28 6.59 11.05
C ILE A 39 16.91 5.38 11.76
N PHE A 40 16.14 4.34 12.01
CA PHE A 40 16.65 3.11 12.67
C PHE A 40 17.73 2.44 11.83
N LEU A 41 17.48 2.24 10.54
CA LEU A 41 18.47 1.63 9.64
C LEU A 41 19.69 2.53 9.40
N GLY A 42 19.49 3.84 9.30
CA GLY A 42 20.60 4.79 9.16
C GLY A 42 21.53 4.86 10.38
N ARG A 43 21.02 4.53 11.59
CA ARG A 43 21.84 4.45 12.81
C ARG A 43 22.71 3.20 12.88
N LEU A 44 22.36 2.13 12.17
CA LEU A 44 23.18 0.91 12.14
C LEU A 44 24.38 1.09 11.21
N ASP A 45 24.10 1.37 9.94
CA ASP A 45 25.10 1.51 8.88
C ASP A 45 24.47 2.28 7.70
N PRO A 46 25.12 3.30 7.14
CA PRO A 46 24.66 4.00 5.95
C PRO A 46 24.39 3.10 4.75
N LEU A 47 25.08 1.96 4.63
CA LEU A 47 24.86 0.95 3.59
C LEU A 47 23.45 0.34 3.69
N ASN A 48 22.94 0.10 4.90
CA ASN A 48 21.58 -0.42 5.10
C ASN A 48 20.51 0.58 4.60
N MET A 49 20.72 1.87 4.83
CA MET A 49 19.83 2.92 4.34
C MET A 49 19.85 3.01 2.81
N SER A 50 21.05 2.89 2.22
CA SER A 50 21.20 2.84 0.76
C SER A 50 20.49 1.61 0.17
N ALA A 51 20.65 0.44 0.79
CA ALA A 51 19.96 -0.77 0.37
C ALA A 51 18.44 -0.63 0.47
N LEU A 52 17.91 -0.12 1.60
CA LEU A 52 16.48 0.15 1.76
C LEU A 52 15.94 1.06 0.65
N SER A 53 16.65 2.14 0.35
CA SER A 53 16.24 3.10 -0.69
C SER A 53 16.22 2.47 -2.08
N ASN A 54 17.22 1.66 -2.42
CA ASN A 54 17.31 0.95 -3.68
C ASN A 54 16.21 -0.11 -3.86
N VAL A 55 15.77 -0.75 -2.78
CA VAL A 55 14.69 -1.75 -2.81
C VAL A 55 13.32 -1.10 -2.76
N SER A 56 13.11 -0.15 -1.83
CA SER A 56 11.78 0.44 -1.63
C SER A 56 11.28 1.21 -2.85
N THR A 57 12.13 1.93 -3.56
CA THR A 57 11.71 2.73 -4.72
C THR A 57 11.05 1.90 -5.82
N PRO A 58 11.67 0.85 -6.38
CA PRO A 58 11.05 0.06 -7.45
C PRO A 58 9.91 -0.83 -6.93
N MET A 59 9.98 -1.31 -5.70
CA MET A 59 8.88 -2.08 -5.11
C MET A 59 7.66 -1.21 -4.89
N TRP A 60 7.81 -0.01 -4.33
CA TRP A 60 6.72 0.94 -4.16
C TRP A 60 6.09 1.33 -5.50
N THR A 61 6.91 1.54 -6.54
CA THR A 61 6.41 1.75 -7.90
C THR A 61 5.52 0.58 -8.38
N SER A 62 5.90 -0.65 -8.07
CA SER A 62 5.10 -1.83 -8.42
C SER A 62 3.80 -1.91 -7.61
N MET A 63 3.85 -1.60 -6.31
CA MET A 63 2.70 -1.61 -5.41
C MET A 63 1.68 -0.51 -5.78
N SER A 64 2.14 0.64 -6.29
CA SER A 64 1.26 1.76 -6.67
C SER A 64 0.24 1.37 -7.74
N PHE A 65 0.55 0.42 -8.63
CA PHE A 65 -0.44 -0.11 -9.58
C PHE A 65 -1.62 -0.78 -8.89
N CYS A 66 -1.39 -1.50 -7.79
CA CYS A 66 -2.46 -2.14 -7.03
C CYS A 66 -3.36 -1.10 -6.34
N PHE A 67 -2.76 -0.07 -5.76
CA PHE A 67 -3.51 1.04 -5.16
C PHE A 67 -4.30 1.84 -6.20
N SER A 68 -3.73 2.08 -7.38
CA SER A 68 -4.40 2.79 -8.48
C SER A 68 -5.64 2.05 -8.98
N ILE A 69 -5.60 0.70 -9.07
CA ILE A 69 -6.78 -0.12 -9.40
C ILE A 69 -7.86 0.05 -8.32
N SER A 70 -7.45 0.06 -7.05
CA SER A 70 -8.37 0.27 -5.92
C SER A 70 -9.00 1.67 -5.93
N ILE A 71 -8.28 2.70 -6.39
CA ILE A 71 -8.84 4.05 -6.65
C ILE A 71 -9.90 3.98 -7.75
N GLY A 72 -9.63 3.27 -8.86
CA GLY A 72 -10.62 3.05 -9.91
C GLY A 72 -11.90 2.37 -9.41
N ALA A 73 -11.76 1.38 -8.51
CA ALA A 73 -12.89 0.75 -7.84
C ALA A 73 -13.66 1.72 -6.93
N SER A 74 -12.94 2.56 -6.17
CA SER A 74 -13.54 3.59 -5.31
C SER A 74 -14.45 4.54 -6.09
N ILE A 75 -14.05 4.94 -7.30
CA ILE A 75 -14.85 5.80 -8.18
C ILE A 75 -16.15 5.10 -8.56
N LEU A 76 -16.08 3.86 -9.09
CA LEU A 76 -17.27 3.13 -9.53
C LEU A 76 -18.21 2.81 -8.36
N ILE A 77 -17.67 2.37 -7.22
CA ILE A 77 -18.48 2.08 -6.03
C ILE A 77 -19.17 3.36 -5.55
N SER A 78 -18.45 4.47 -5.42
CA SER A 78 -19.02 5.75 -4.94
C SER A 78 -20.07 6.31 -5.88
N GLN A 79 -19.89 6.19 -7.21
CA GLN A 79 -20.89 6.61 -8.20
C GLN A 79 -22.20 5.80 -8.06
N ASN A 80 -22.08 4.48 -7.87
CA ASN A 80 -23.26 3.63 -7.71
C ASN A 80 -23.95 3.80 -6.35
N VAL A 81 -23.18 4.08 -5.28
CA VAL A 81 -23.74 4.50 -3.98
C VAL A 81 -24.52 5.80 -4.11
N GLY A 82 -23.96 6.79 -4.83
CA GLY A 82 -24.65 8.08 -5.09
C GLY A 82 -25.90 7.96 -5.96
N ALA A 83 -25.95 6.94 -6.83
CA ALA A 83 -27.11 6.62 -7.67
C ALA A 83 -28.13 5.68 -6.99
N ASP A 84 -27.91 5.31 -5.72
CA ASP A 84 -28.68 4.29 -4.96
C ASP A 84 -28.81 2.94 -5.68
N ASN A 85 -27.81 2.60 -6.52
CA ASN A 85 -27.74 1.33 -7.24
C ASN A 85 -26.98 0.28 -6.42
N LYS A 86 -27.68 -0.37 -5.48
CA LYS A 86 -27.09 -1.36 -4.55
C LYS A 86 -26.53 -2.59 -5.28
N GLU A 87 -27.18 -3.03 -6.36
CA GLU A 87 -26.74 -4.21 -7.11
C GLU A 87 -25.36 -3.97 -7.71
N LYS A 88 -25.14 -2.87 -8.42
CA LYS A 88 -23.86 -2.50 -9.01
C LYS A 88 -22.81 -2.15 -7.94
N THR A 89 -23.22 -1.54 -6.83
CA THR A 89 -22.33 -1.29 -5.68
C THR A 89 -21.74 -2.61 -5.17
N PHE A 90 -22.58 -3.61 -4.91
CA PHE A 90 -22.11 -4.92 -4.44
C PHE A 90 -21.34 -5.70 -5.51
N GLU A 91 -21.69 -5.53 -6.78
CA GLU A 91 -20.96 -6.15 -7.89
C GLU A 91 -19.52 -5.65 -7.96
N TYR A 92 -19.29 -4.32 -7.97
CA TYR A 92 -17.95 -3.73 -8.01
C TYR A 92 -17.15 -3.98 -6.72
N SER A 93 -17.77 -3.87 -5.56
CA SER A 93 -17.13 -4.19 -4.29
C SER A 93 -16.75 -5.68 -4.19
N GLY A 94 -17.63 -6.56 -4.64
CA GLY A 94 -17.38 -8.00 -4.70
C GLY A 94 -16.27 -8.34 -5.70
N ALA A 95 -16.27 -7.70 -6.87
CA ALA A 95 -15.24 -7.89 -7.88
C ALA A 95 -13.86 -7.41 -7.36
N LEU A 96 -13.81 -6.27 -6.67
CA LEU A 96 -12.59 -5.79 -6.03
C LEU A 96 -12.05 -6.82 -5.03
N LEU A 97 -12.86 -7.26 -4.07
CA LEU A 97 -12.43 -8.21 -3.03
C LEU A 97 -12.03 -9.59 -3.59
N LYS A 98 -12.69 -10.06 -4.65
CA LYS A 98 -12.40 -11.36 -5.25
C LYS A 98 -11.13 -11.37 -6.09
N TRP A 99 -10.89 -10.32 -6.83
CA TRP A 99 -9.85 -10.29 -7.86
C TRP A 99 -8.66 -9.40 -7.49
N CYS A 100 -8.69 -8.69 -6.35
CA CYS A 100 -7.64 -7.78 -5.91
C CYS A 100 -6.26 -8.43 -5.77
N SER A 101 -6.18 -9.74 -5.55
CA SER A 101 -4.91 -10.46 -5.36
C SER A 101 -4.23 -10.89 -6.66
N ILE A 102 -4.89 -10.78 -7.84
CA ILE A 102 -4.30 -11.24 -9.11
C ILE A 102 -3.01 -10.50 -9.43
N LEU A 103 -3.06 -9.16 -9.46
CA LEU A 103 -1.88 -8.35 -9.77
C LEU A 103 -0.78 -8.49 -8.72
N PRO A 104 -1.06 -8.40 -7.40
CA PRO A 104 -0.06 -8.65 -6.38
C PRO A 104 0.63 -10.01 -6.47
N LEU A 105 -0.11 -11.10 -6.78
CA LEU A 105 0.50 -12.42 -6.98
C LEU A 105 1.41 -12.46 -8.21
N ALA A 106 1.04 -11.80 -9.29
CA ALA A 106 1.92 -11.65 -10.44
C ALA A 106 3.19 -10.86 -10.09
N LEU A 107 3.07 -9.78 -9.30
CA LEU A 107 4.20 -8.99 -8.79
C LEU A 107 5.08 -9.80 -7.83
N PHE A 108 4.50 -10.63 -6.98
CA PHE A 108 5.26 -11.56 -6.14
C PHE A 108 6.17 -12.45 -6.99
N GLY A 109 5.60 -13.12 -8.03
CA GLY A 109 6.36 -13.93 -8.96
C GLY A 109 7.43 -13.15 -9.72
N PHE A 110 7.09 -11.93 -10.20
CA PHE A 110 8.02 -11.03 -10.86
C PHE A 110 9.22 -10.70 -9.96
N TRP A 111 8.97 -10.23 -8.75
CA TRP A 111 10.05 -9.85 -7.82
C TRP A 111 10.86 -11.03 -7.31
N ALA A 112 10.24 -12.21 -7.15
CA ALA A 112 10.94 -13.43 -6.77
C ALA A 112 12.03 -13.83 -7.78
N VAL A 113 11.80 -13.54 -9.09
CA VAL A 113 12.71 -13.90 -10.18
C VAL A 113 13.57 -12.72 -10.64
N MET A 114 12.97 -11.53 -10.75
CA MET A 114 13.56 -10.37 -11.42
C MET A 114 14.24 -9.37 -10.48
N ALA A 115 14.25 -9.59 -9.16
CA ALA A 115 14.84 -8.65 -8.20
C ALA A 115 16.30 -8.31 -8.55
N LYS A 116 17.15 -9.32 -8.71
CA LYS A 116 18.58 -9.12 -9.04
C LYS A 116 18.78 -8.41 -10.38
N PRO A 117 18.16 -8.83 -11.51
CA PRO A 117 18.22 -8.09 -12.77
C PRO A 117 17.80 -6.62 -12.65
N VAL A 118 16.71 -6.33 -11.95
CA VAL A 118 16.23 -4.96 -11.75
C VAL A 118 17.28 -4.12 -11.01
N PHE A 119 17.82 -4.60 -9.90
CA PHE A 119 18.85 -3.88 -9.14
C PHE A 119 20.14 -3.69 -9.93
N THR A 120 20.52 -4.66 -10.76
CA THR A 120 21.67 -4.52 -11.66
C THR A 120 21.44 -3.41 -12.69
N VAL A 121 20.26 -3.34 -13.31
CA VAL A 121 19.91 -2.27 -14.26
C VAL A 121 19.86 -0.90 -13.56
N MET A 122 19.49 -0.86 -12.29
CA MET A 122 19.51 0.36 -11.47
C MET A 122 20.94 0.80 -11.07
N GLY A 123 21.97 0.03 -11.36
CA GLY A 123 23.37 0.35 -11.01
C GLY A 123 23.62 0.20 -9.51
N VAL A 124 23.01 -0.78 -8.84
CA VAL A 124 23.29 -1.07 -7.43
C VAL A 124 24.67 -1.69 -7.33
N SER A 125 25.54 -1.10 -6.49
CA SER A 125 26.92 -1.57 -6.31
C SER A 125 26.97 -2.99 -5.70
N GLU A 126 28.06 -3.72 -5.98
CA GLU A 126 28.25 -5.09 -5.50
C GLU A 126 28.22 -5.20 -3.96
N ASN A 127 28.68 -4.16 -3.26
CA ASN A 127 28.67 -4.11 -1.80
C ASN A 127 27.26 -4.02 -1.20
N ILE A 128 26.32 -3.38 -1.90
CA ILE A 128 24.94 -3.16 -1.44
C ILE A 128 24.00 -4.28 -1.93
N MET A 129 24.33 -4.91 -3.06
CA MET A 129 23.50 -5.94 -3.70
C MET A 129 23.07 -7.07 -2.73
N PRO A 130 23.94 -7.65 -1.91
CA PRO A 130 23.53 -8.69 -0.95
C PRO A 130 22.46 -8.20 0.05
N LEU A 131 22.58 -6.97 0.55
CA LEU A 131 21.62 -6.35 1.47
C LEU A 131 20.26 -6.12 0.78
N CYS A 132 20.29 -5.66 -0.48
CA CYS A 132 19.07 -5.50 -1.28
C CYS A 132 18.36 -6.84 -1.48
N MET A 133 19.09 -7.89 -1.83
CA MET A 133 18.53 -9.23 -2.03
C MET A 133 17.99 -9.83 -0.73
N GLU A 134 18.69 -9.63 0.38
CA GLU A 134 18.26 -10.09 1.69
C GLU A 134 16.95 -9.39 2.10
N TYR A 135 16.92 -8.06 2.05
CA TYR A 135 15.70 -7.30 2.35
C TYR A 135 14.54 -7.75 1.48
N THR A 136 14.74 -7.83 0.16
CA THR A 136 13.73 -8.24 -0.81
C THR A 136 13.14 -9.59 -0.45
N ARG A 137 13.97 -10.59 -0.16
CA ARG A 137 13.52 -11.94 0.18
C ARG A 137 12.56 -11.98 1.36
N TYR A 138 12.82 -11.21 2.41
CA TYR A 138 11.98 -11.17 3.60
C TYR A 138 10.78 -10.23 3.46
N PHE A 139 10.84 -9.26 2.54
CA PHE A 139 9.77 -8.34 2.24
C PHE A 139 8.74 -8.91 1.25
N LEU A 140 9.14 -9.83 0.36
CA LEU A 140 8.26 -10.42 -0.66
C LEU A 140 6.88 -10.88 -0.17
N PRO A 141 6.73 -11.50 1.02
CA PRO A 141 5.42 -11.96 1.50
C PRO A 141 4.35 -10.87 1.57
N ILE A 142 4.72 -9.59 1.58
CA ILE A 142 3.77 -8.47 1.59
C ILE A 142 2.83 -8.50 0.37
N PHE A 143 3.34 -8.95 -0.79
CA PHE A 143 2.54 -9.04 -2.00
C PHE A 143 1.37 -10.03 -1.87
N LEU A 144 1.43 -11.01 -0.96
CA LEU A 144 0.34 -11.97 -0.74
C LEU A 144 -0.90 -11.31 -0.12
N ILE A 145 -0.71 -10.23 0.64
CA ILE A 145 -1.80 -9.50 1.31
C ILE A 145 -2.12 -8.15 0.67
N LEU A 146 -1.24 -7.65 -0.21
CA LEU A 146 -1.33 -6.32 -0.80
C LEU A 146 -2.70 -6.05 -1.46
N GLY A 147 -3.30 -7.07 -2.06
CA GLY A 147 -4.64 -6.96 -2.64
C GLY A 147 -5.69 -6.57 -1.60
N PHE A 148 -5.69 -7.22 -0.45
CA PHE A 148 -6.61 -6.89 0.64
C PHE A 148 -6.25 -5.57 1.31
N GLU A 149 -4.97 -5.27 1.47
CA GLU A 149 -4.48 -4.01 2.01
C GLU A 149 -4.98 -2.82 1.18
N SER A 150 -5.01 -2.94 -0.15
CA SER A 150 -5.53 -1.89 -1.04
C SER A 150 -7.06 -1.85 -1.11
N ALA A 151 -7.75 -2.99 -1.00
CA ALA A 151 -9.19 -3.11 -1.20
C ALA A 151 -10.02 -2.75 0.06
N LEU A 152 -9.58 -3.17 1.26
CA LEU A 152 -10.34 -2.95 2.50
C LEU A 152 -10.56 -1.48 2.82
N PRO A 153 -9.55 -0.57 2.74
CA PRO A 153 -9.76 0.85 2.95
C PRO A 153 -10.76 1.46 1.97
N VAL A 154 -10.78 1.02 0.71
CA VAL A 154 -11.73 1.50 -0.29
C VAL A 154 -13.17 1.20 0.12
N ILE A 155 -13.47 -0.03 0.56
CA ILE A 155 -14.80 -0.41 1.02
C ILE A 155 -15.21 0.41 2.26
N MET A 156 -14.28 0.65 3.18
CA MET A 156 -14.54 1.46 4.38
C MET A 156 -14.80 2.93 4.02
N GLN A 157 -14.00 3.50 3.13
CA GLN A 157 -14.12 4.90 2.68
C GLN A 157 -15.43 5.12 1.91
N THR A 158 -15.77 4.24 0.98
CA THR A 158 -17.01 4.33 0.19
C THR A 158 -18.27 4.09 1.03
N SER A 159 -18.13 3.41 2.18
CA SER A 159 -19.20 3.25 3.19
C SER A 159 -19.30 4.43 4.17
N ASN A 160 -18.50 5.49 4.03
CA ASN A 160 -18.36 6.58 5.02
C ASN A 160 -17.93 6.09 6.43
N PHE A 161 -17.25 4.97 6.51
CA PHE A 161 -16.82 4.32 7.74
C PHE A 161 -15.30 4.41 7.90
N THR A 162 -14.79 5.64 8.01
CA THR A 162 -13.34 5.93 7.95
C THR A 162 -12.66 5.98 9.33
N LYS A 163 -13.40 6.17 10.42
CA LYS A 163 -12.81 6.27 11.77
C LYS A 163 -11.94 5.07 12.17
N PRO A 164 -12.33 3.81 11.89
CA PRO A 164 -11.50 2.66 12.22
C PRO A 164 -10.16 2.63 11.48
N LEU A 165 -10.04 3.30 10.31
CA LEU A 165 -8.77 3.38 9.58
C LEU A 165 -7.66 4.02 10.42
N ILE A 166 -7.97 5.06 11.20
CA ILE A 166 -7.00 5.68 12.12
C ILE A 166 -6.56 4.66 13.16
N PHE A 167 -7.54 4.00 13.81
CA PHE A 167 -7.26 3.06 14.90
C PHE A 167 -6.38 1.90 14.43
N PHE A 168 -6.73 1.28 13.30
CA PHE A 168 -5.94 0.19 12.74
C PHE A 168 -4.58 0.68 12.20
N GLY A 169 -4.53 1.90 11.63
CA GLY A 169 -3.29 2.54 11.23
C GLY A 169 -2.33 2.76 12.42
N ILE A 170 -2.84 3.23 13.57
CA ILE A 170 -2.05 3.38 14.79
C ILE A 170 -1.52 2.03 15.28
N ILE A 171 -2.37 1.00 15.34
CA ILE A 171 -1.95 -0.35 15.77
C ILE A 171 -0.84 -0.88 14.86
N ARG A 172 -1.04 -0.82 13.54
CA ARG A 172 -0.08 -1.27 12.54
C ARG A 172 1.26 -0.55 12.68
N SER A 173 1.24 0.79 12.72
CA SER A 173 2.46 1.59 12.80
C SER A 173 3.17 1.45 14.14
N SER A 174 2.43 1.36 15.24
CA SER A 174 3.02 1.12 16.56
C SER A 174 3.67 -0.26 16.64
N LEU A 175 3.01 -1.29 16.09
CA LEU A 175 3.54 -2.65 16.03
C LEU A 175 4.82 -2.70 15.18
N ASN A 176 4.83 -2.03 14.02
CA ASN A 176 6.01 -1.96 13.16
C ASN A 176 7.19 -1.32 13.90
N ILE A 177 7.02 -0.12 14.48
CA ILE A 177 8.07 0.59 15.20
C ILE A 177 8.63 -0.26 16.36
N LEU A 178 7.75 -0.95 17.09
CA LEU A 178 8.14 -1.80 18.20
C LEU A 178 8.92 -3.03 17.71
N LEU A 179 8.48 -3.66 16.63
CA LEU A 179 9.17 -4.80 16.02
C LEU A 179 10.50 -4.38 15.38
N ASP A 180 10.57 -3.21 14.75
CA ASP A 180 11.81 -2.64 14.22
C ASP A 180 12.82 -2.44 15.33
N TYR A 181 12.44 -1.80 16.45
CA TYR A 181 13.31 -1.64 17.60
C TYR A 181 13.79 -2.97 18.17
N ALA A 182 12.93 -3.98 18.18
CA ALA A 182 13.25 -5.31 18.69
C ALA A 182 14.17 -6.10 17.75
N LEU A 183 13.82 -6.15 16.44
CA LEU A 183 14.48 -7.03 15.47
C LEU A 183 15.70 -6.38 14.80
N ILE A 184 15.72 -5.07 14.61
CA ILE A 184 16.87 -4.38 14.02
C ILE A 184 18.03 -4.37 15.01
N PHE A 185 17.77 -3.98 16.26
CA PHE A 185 18.81 -3.79 17.29
C PHE A 185 19.02 -5.00 18.20
N GLY A 186 18.15 -6.02 18.14
CA GLY A 186 18.27 -7.21 19.01
C GLY A 186 17.81 -6.95 20.44
N ASN A 187 16.85 -6.04 20.64
CA ASN A 187 16.29 -5.77 21.96
C ASN A 187 15.27 -6.83 22.38
N PHE A 188 14.88 -6.83 23.66
CA PHE A 188 13.92 -7.78 24.26
C PHE A 188 14.38 -9.26 24.18
N GLY A 189 15.70 -9.52 24.10
CA GLY A 189 16.24 -10.88 24.00
C GLY A 189 16.16 -11.52 22.61
N LEU A 190 15.80 -10.74 21.59
CA LEU A 190 15.80 -11.18 20.20
C LEU A 190 17.17 -10.95 19.55
N PRO A 191 17.54 -11.72 18.51
CA PRO A 191 18.79 -11.49 17.78
C PRO A 191 18.72 -10.18 16.99
N ALA A 192 19.85 -9.45 16.93
CA ALA A 192 20.00 -8.27 16.06
C ALA A 192 20.05 -8.73 14.59
N LEU A 193 18.99 -8.49 13.84
CA LEU A 193 18.85 -8.93 12.46
C LEU A 193 19.14 -7.81 11.43
N GLY A 194 19.37 -6.57 11.89
CA GLY A 194 19.68 -5.45 11.01
C GLY A 194 18.58 -5.21 9.94
N ILE A 195 18.97 -5.08 8.67
CA ILE A 195 18.07 -4.81 7.55
C ILE A 195 17.03 -5.93 7.33
N LYS A 196 17.39 -7.18 7.60
CA LYS A 196 16.46 -8.32 7.59
C LYS A 196 15.38 -8.14 8.65
N GLY A 197 15.75 -7.65 9.84
CA GLY A 197 14.81 -7.35 10.93
C GLY A 197 13.76 -6.32 10.51
N ALA A 198 14.16 -5.25 9.82
CA ALA A 198 13.27 -4.25 9.28
C ALA A 198 12.25 -4.85 8.28
N ALA A 199 12.71 -5.70 7.35
CA ALA A 199 11.82 -6.35 6.38
C ALA A 199 10.78 -7.24 7.08
N ILE A 200 11.21 -8.04 8.06
CA ILE A 200 10.31 -8.93 8.83
C ILE A 200 9.32 -8.11 9.65
N ALA A 201 9.77 -7.06 10.33
CA ALA A 201 8.92 -6.18 11.14
C ALA A 201 7.81 -5.54 10.29
N THR A 202 8.19 -5.01 9.11
CA THR A 202 7.23 -4.41 8.18
C THR A 202 6.19 -5.45 7.72
N VAL A 203 6.62 -6.63 7.29
CA VAL A 203 5.70 -7.68 6.84
C VAL A 203 4.75 -8.09 7.96
N ILE A 204 5.24 -8.34 9.17
CA ILE A 204 4.38 -8.71 10.31
C ILE A 204 3.36 -7.60 10.62
N ALA A 205 3.80 -6.34 10.62
CA ALA A 205 2.92 -5.20 10.89
C ALA A 205 1.84 -5.04 9.80
N GLU A 206 2.19 -5.22 8.52
CA GLU A 206 1.20 -5.16 7.42
C GLU A 206 0.21 -6.34 7.49
N TYR A 207 0.68 -7.55 7.80
CA TYR A 207 -0.21 -8.68 8.06
C TYR A 207 -1.17 -8.40 9.23
N ALA A 208 -0.67 -7.85 10.32
CA ALA A 208 -1.52 -7.42 11.43
C ALA A 208 -2.52 -6.33 11.00
N GLY A 209 -2.07 -5.37 10.18
CA GLY A 209 -2.90 -4.30 9.61
C GLY A 209 -4.03 -4.79 8.72
N VAL A 210 -3.90 -5.97 8.10
CA VAL A 210 -4.97 -6.61 7.31
C VAL A 210 -5.81 -7.55 8.17
N PHE A 211 -5.20 -8.44 8.95
CA PHE A 211 -5.91 -9.52 9.65
C PHE A 211 -6.65 -9.06 10.92
N ILE A 212 -6.14 -8.05 11.63
CA ILE A 212 -6.84 -7.52 12.82
C ILE A 212 -8.16 -6.84 12.45
N PRO A 213 -8.24 -5.99 11.39
CA PRO A 213 -9.49 -5.39 10.96
C PRO A 213 -10.49 -6.38 10.35
N LEU A 214 -10.05 -7.51 9.79
CA LEU A 214 -10.93 -8.44 9.05
C LEU A 214 -12.15 -8.90 9.85
N PRO A 215 -12.03 -9.44 11.07
CA PRO A 215 -13.20 -9.86 11.86
C PRO A 215 -14.14 -8.70 12.17
N PHE A 216 -13.57 -7.54 12.48
CA PHE A 216 -14.33 -6.32 12.73
C PHE A 216 -15.08 -5.87 11.47
N PHE A 217 -14.43 -5.92 10.31
CA PHE A 217 -15.00 -5.56 9.02
C PHE A 217 -16.16 -6.47 8.63
N PHE A 218 -15.99 -7.79 8.68
CA PHE A 218 -17.04 -8.74 8.32
C PHE A 218 -18.19 -8.84 9.34
N ASN A 219 -17.98 -8.41 10.58
CA ASN A 219 -19.03 -8.37 11.60
C ASN A 219 -19.94 -7.13 11.50
N GLN A 220 -19.58 -6.14 10.69
CA GLN A 220 -20.35 -4.93 10.44
C GLN A 220 -21.47 -5.19 9.42
N LYS A 221 -22.63 -5.70 9.90
CA LYS A 221 -23.78 -6.05 9.05
C LYS A 221 -24.40 -4.90 8.25
N ASN A 222 -24.02 -3.65 8.54
CA ASN A 222 -24.68 -2.44 8.00
C ASN A 222 -23.77 -1.57 7.13
N LEU A 223 -22.64 -2.08 6.63
CA LEU A 223 -21.83 -1.33 5.69
C LEU A 223 -22.49 -1.36 4.30
N PRO A 224 -22.91 -0.21 3.74
CA PRO A 224 -23.71 -0.15 2.51
C PRO A 224 -22.96 -0.63 1.27
N THR A 225 -21.63 -0.72 1.34
CA THR A 225 -20.80 -1.17 0.22
C THR A 225 -20.17 -2.53 0.44
N LEU A 226 -20.36 -3.16 1.61
CA LEU A 226 -19.83 -4.50 1.91
C LEU A 226 -20.75 -5.59 1.32
N PRO A 227 -20.30 -6.33 0.30
CA PRO A 227 -21.10 -7.41 -0.29
C PRO A 227 -21.12 -8.63 0.63
N HIS A 228 -22.21 -9.39 0.58
CA HIS A 228 -22.27 -10.70 1.20
C HIS A 228 -21.30 -11.68 0.50
N PHE A 229 -20.83 -12.69 1.23
CA PHE A 229 -19.87 -13.68 0.70
C PHE A 229 -20.34 -14.32 -0.62
N LYS A 230 -21.64 -14.63 -0.76
CA LYS A 230 -22.21 -15.14 -2.01
C LYS A 230 -22.10 -14.16 -3.19
N GLN A 231 -22.19 -12.86 -2.92
CA GLN A 231 -22.04 -11.81 -3.94
C GLN A 231 -20.58 -11.67 -4.36
N ILE A 232 -19.64 -11.78 -3.42
CA ILE A 232 -18.19 -11.81 -3.70
C ILE A 232 -17.87 -12.96 -4.67
N LEU A 233 -18.35 -14.18 -4.37
CA LEU A 233 -18.10 -15.35 -5.21
C LEU A 233 -18.69 -15.24 -6.62
N LYS A 234 -19.87 -14.60 -6.75
CA LYS A 234 -20.56 -14.40 -8.04
C LYS A 234 -20.04 -13.21 -8.85
N ALA A 235 -19.22 -12.33 -8.25
CA ALA A 235 -18.76 -11.13 -8.90
C ALA A 235 -17.96 -11.46 -10.18
N PRO A 236 -18.35 -10.89 -11.35
CA PRO A 236 -17.73 -11.20 -12.62
C PRO A 236 -16.38 -10.48 -12.78
N PHE A 237 -15.46 -11.10 -13.51
CA PHE A 237 -14.15 -10.51 -13.79
C PHE A 237 -14.25 -9.21 -14.61
N ILE A 238 -15.25 -9.09 -15.47
CA ILE A 238 -15.46 -7.89 -16.29
C ILE A 238 -15.62 -6.63 -15.42
N SER A 239 -16.28 -6.73 -14.27
CA SER A 239 -16.47 -5.60 -13.36
C SER A 239 -15.14 -5.19 -12.71
N TYR A 240 -14.27 -6.13 -12.40
CA TYR A 240 -12.91 -5.83 -11.99
C TYR A 240 -12.10 -5.17 -13.12
N PHE A 241 -12.25 -5.63 -14.36
CA PHE A 241 -11.59 -5.00 -15.52
C PHE A 241 -12.04 -3.55 -15.72
N HIS A 242 -13.29 -3.22 -15.45
CA HIS A 242 -13.75 -1.83 -15.46
C HIS A 242 -13.05 -0.98 -14.39
N THR A 243 -12.78 -1.52 -13.20
CA THR A 243 -12.00 -0.82 -12.17
C THR A 243 -10.56 -0.58 -12.61
N VAL A 244 -9.94 -1.58 -13.26
CA VAL A 244 -8.59 -1.47 -13.84
C VAL A 244 -8.56 -0.37 -14.89
N LYS A 245 -9.54 -0.32 -15.80
CA LYS A 245 -9.62 0.68 -16.86
C LYS A 245 -9.70 2.11 -16.33
N LEU A 246 -10.41 2.34 -15.22
CA LEU A 246 -10.46 3.66 -14.58
C LEU A 246 -9.19 3.96 -13.78
N GLY A 247 -8.64 2.96 -13.11
CA GLY A 247 -7.43 3.11 -12.33
C GLY A 247 -6.16 3.33 -13.17
N ILE A 248 -6.17 2.95 -14.45
CA ILE A 248 -4.98 3.03 -15.30
C ILE A 248 -4.47 4.47 -15.50
N ASN A 249 -5.34 5.45 -15.50
CA ASN A 249 -4.94 6.85 -15.61
C ASN A 249 -4.15 7.29 -14.37
N THR A 250 -4.62 6.94 -13.17
CA THR A 250 -3.90 7.18 -11.92
C THR A 250 -2.60 6.37 -11.87
N ALA A 251 -2.65 5.12 -12.34
CA ALA A 251 -1.47 4.27 -12.41
C ALA A 251 -0.37 4.85 -13.33
N LEU A 252 -0.75 5.45 -14.46
CA LEU A 252 0.19 6.12 -15.38
C LEU A 252 0.77 7.39 -14.77
N GLU A 253 -0.02 8.17 -14.04
CA GLU A 253 0.46 9.34 -13.30
C GLU A 253 1.48 8.93 -12.24
N ASP A 254 1.13 7.97 -11.39
CA ASP A 254 2.02 7.41 -10.36
C ASP A 254 3.29 6.81 -10.97
N PHE A 255 3.15 6.07 -12.07
CA PHE A 255 4.29 5.50 -12.78
C PHE A 255 5.25 6.59 -13.29
N THR A 256 4.72 7.65 -13.90
CA THR A 256 5.54 8.75 -14.42
C THR A 256 6.34 9.42 -13.30
N TRP A 257 5.70 9.68 -12.16
CA TRP A 257 6.35 10.22 -10.97
C TRP A 257 7.44 9.29 -10.43
N ASN A 258 7.09 8.02 -10.25
CA ASN A 258 8.02 7.02 -9.72
C ASN A 258 9.14 6.68 -10.70
N PHE A 259 8.90 6.74 -12.01
CA PHE A 259 9.93 6.58 -13.02
C PHE A 259 10.99 7.68 -12.92
N GLY A 260 10.58 8.92 -12.67
CA GLY A 260 11.50 10.01 -12.36
C GLY A 260 12.40 9.70 -11.15
N ASN A 261 11.80 9.15 -10.07
CA ASN A 261 12.54 8.73 -8.89
C ASN A 261 13.51 7.58 -9.17
N LEU A 262 13.13 6.59 -10.01
CA LEU A 262 14.02 5.50 -10.43
C LEU A 262 15.21 6.02 -11.24
N MET A 263 14.99 6.97 -12.15
CA MET A 263 16.07 7.60 -12.92
C MET A 263 17.02 8.39 -12.01
N MET A 264 16.48 9.14 -11.06
CA MET A 264 17.26 9.85 -10.04
C MET A 264 18.13 8.87 -9.23
N MET A 265 17.54 7.74 -8.80
CA MET A 265 18.25 6.72 -8.03
C MET A 265 19.40 6.10 -8.82
N ARG A 266 19.17 5.82 -10.12
CA ARG A 266 20.22 5.33 -11.00
C ARG A 266 21.37 6.33 -11.12
N LEU A 267 21.08 7.63 -11.29
CA LEU A 267 22.10 8.68 -11.34
C LEU A 267 22.90 8.74 -10.04
N LEU A 268 22.23 8.69 -8.88
CA LEU A 268 22.91 8.69 -7.57
C LEU A 268 23.82 7.49 -7.40
N ASN A 269 23.37 6.29 -7.79
CA ASN A 269 24.21 5.08 -7.75
C ASN A 269 25.46 5.23 -8.64
N THR A 270 25.32 5.77 -9.86
CA THR A 270 26.45 5.99 -10.77
C THR A 270 27.46 7.01 -10.24
N ILE A 271 27.00 8.06 -9.54
CA ILE A 271 27.88 9.06 -8.91
C ILE A 271 28.61 8.45 -7.72
N SER A 272 27.91 7.64 -6.90
CA SER A 272 28.51 6.96 -5.76
C SER A 272 29.62 5.98 -6.17
N GLU A 273 29.43 5.24 -7.26
CA GLU A 273 30.47 4.34 -7.81
C GLU A 273 31.71 5.08 -8.30
N ARG A 274 31.56 6.32 -8.82
CA ARG A 274 32.70 7.14 -9.30
C ARG A 274 33.45 7.84 -8.17
N ALA A 275 32.84 7.94 -6.98
CA ALA A 275 33.42 8.62 -5.82
C ALA A 275 34.27 7.67 -4.94
N HIS A 276 34.22 6.38 -5.22
CA HIS A 276 35.07 5.34 -4.63
C HIS A 276 36.12 4.86 -5.63
#